data_aa4ce3643a580f80c07eda1bc0ed3174
#
_entry.id   aa4ce3643a580f80c07eda1bc0ed3174
#
_cell.length_a   1.000
_cell.length_b   1.000
_cell.length_c   1.000
_cell.angle_alpha   90.00
_cell.angle_beta   90.00
_cell.angle_gamma   90.00
#
_symmetry.space_group_name_H-M   'P 1'
#
loop_
_entity.id
_entity.type
_entity.pdbx_description
1 polymer ?
#
loop_
_entity_poly.entity_id
_entity_poly.type
_entity_poly.pdbx_seq_one_letter_code
_entity_poly.pdbx_strand_id
1 'polypeptide(L)'
;MPDFITEDNDDHLPLFDDYHPDRKISHRRSKDNTLTSRGRQLNELCIQMGLRILNGRFFGDSLGQFTSYQYNGSSFIDYFIVSESLLDNISFFKVHKFNGLMSNHRKISMMLNINCFIHVSNPKLHIFPDRYKWGIESVTNFRTVLESNNTKQSITEFEKLISDTKSPTENDIENLV
;
A
#
# COMPACT_ATOMS: atom_id res chain seq x y z
N MET A 1 -9.36 -7.01 -11.45
CA MET A 1 -9.54 -5.64 -11.92
C MET A 1 -10.32 -5.52 -13.21
N PRO A 2 -10.13 -6.37 -14.20
CA PRO A 2 -11.00 -6.37 -15.37
C PRO A 2 -12.49 -6.44 -15.01
N ASP A 3 -12.78 -6.95 -13.85
CA ASP A 3 -14.13 -7.11 -13.33
C ASP A 3 -14.88 -5.81 -13.04
N PHE A 4 -14.19 -4.66 -13.12
CA PHE A 4 -14.82 -3.34 -13.00
C PHE A 4 -15.06 -2.64 -14.32
N ILE A 5 -14.57 -3.23 -15.40
CA ILE A 5 -14.87 -2.78 -16.75
C ILE A 5 -16.19 -3.45 -17.09
N THR A 6 -17.31 -2.83 -16.77
CA THR A 6 -18.60 -3.22 -17.32
C THR A 6 -18.62 -2.77 -18.78
N GLU A 7 -19.22 -3.58 -19.65
CA GLU A 7 -19.29 -3.33 -21.11
C GLU A 7 -19.80 -1.93 -21.47
N ASP A 8 -20.51 -1.26 -20.56
CA ASP A 8 -21.11 0.06 -20.77
C ASP A 8 -20.17 1.26 -20.55
N ASN A 9 -18.93 1.05 -20.06
CA ASN A 9 -17.97 2.12 -19.75
C ASN A 9 -16.62 1.98 -20.48
N ASP A 10 -16.55 1.11 -21.48
CA ASP A 10 -15.29 0.66 -22.07
C ASP A 10 -14.64 1.62 -23.07
N ASP A 11 -15.32 2.69 -23.45
CA ASP A 11 -14.86 3.52 -24.57
C ASP A 11 -13.61 4.36 -24.30
N HIS A 12 -13.02 4.32 -23.09
CA HIS A 12 -11.98 5.29 -22.72
C HIS A 12 -10.71 4.73 -22.03
N LEU A 13 -10.62 3.44 -21.81
CA LEU A 13 -9.39 2.86 -21.22
C LEU A 13 -8.61 2.12 -22.31
N PRO A 14 -7.37 2.54 -22.63
CA PRO A 14 -6.52 1.79 -23.54
C PRO A 14 -6.23 0.42 -22.90
N LEU A 15 -6.81 -0.62 -23.44
CA LEU A 15 -6.40 -1.98 -23.13
C LEU A 15 -5.03 -2.19 -23.76
N PHE A 16 -4.08 -2.68 -22.99
CA PHE A 16 -2.81 -3.12 -23.54
C PHE A 16 -3.07 -4.35 -24.40
N ASP A 17 -2.39 -4.45 -25.54
CA ASP A 17 -2.54 -5.58 -26.48
C ASP A 17 -2.27 -6.93 -25.82
N ASP A 18 -1.50 -6.95 -24.72
CA ASP A 18 -1.18 -8.15 -23.93
C ASP A 18 -2.12 -8.41 -22.75
N TYR A 19 -3.20 -7.63 -22.62
CA TYR A 19 -4.12 -7.84 -21.52
C TYR A 19 -5.01 -9.06 -21.74
N HIS A 20 -4.88 -10.04 -20.87
CA HIS A 20 -5.73 -11.23 -20.84
C HIS A 20 -6.66 -11.19 -19.62
N PRO A 21 -7.99 -11.25 -19.82
CA PRO A 21 -8.93 -11.34 -18.71
C PRO A 21 -8.65 -12.54 -17.81
N ASP A 22 -8.78 -12.34 -16.51
CA ASP A 22 -8.59 -13.41 -15.53
C ASP A 22 -9.67 -14.49 -15.71
N ARG A 23 -9.29 -15.62 -16.26
CA ARG A 23 -10.20 -16.78 -16.43
C ARG A 23 -10.21 -17.71 -15.22
N LYS A 24 -9.16 -17.64 -14.38
CA LYS A 24 -8.93 -18.59 -13.29
C LYS A 24 -9.35 -18.06 -11.91
N ILE A 25 -9.53 -16.76 -11.75
CA ILE A 25 -9.90 -16.16 -10.47
C ILE A 25 -11.31 -15.58 -10.49
N SER A 26 -11.96 -15.61 -9.33
CA SER A 26 -13.30 -15.08 -9.17
C SER A 26 -13.34 -13.58 -9.44
N HIS A 27 -14.48 -13.11 -9.96
CA HIS A 27 -14.75 -11.69 -10.09
C HIS A 27 -14.59 -10.98 -8.75
N ARG A 28 -13.97 -9.82 -8.77
CA ARG A 28 -13.78 -9.03 -7.59
C ARG A 28 -15.11 -8.44 -7.12
N ARG A 29 -15.44 -8.64 -5.85
CA ARG A 29 -16.57 -8.01 -5.19
C ARG A 29 -16.10 -6.89 -4.27
N SER A 30 -16.94 -5.87 -4.07
CA SER A 30 -16.69 -4.81 -3.11
C SER A 30 -17.98 -4.40 -2.43
N LYS A 31 -17.94 -4.23 -1.11
CA LYS A 31 -19.05 -3.61 -0.36
C LYS A 31 -19.07 -2.09 -0.51
N ASP A 32 -17.92 -1.51 -0.88
CA ASP A 32 -17.82 -0.10 -1.20
C ASP A 32 -18.15 0.09 -2.68
N ASN A 33 -19.30 0.71 -2.93
CA ASN A 33 -19.76 1.02 -4.28
C ASN A 33 -19.25 2.37 -4.77
N THR A 34 -18.44 3.06 -3.97
CA THR A 34 -17.91 4.37 -4.32
C THR A 34 -16.62 4.23 -5.11
N LEU A 35 -16.63 4.72 -6.34
CA LEU A 35 -15.43 4.79 -7.18
C LEU A 35 -14.98 6.25 -7.32
N THR A 36 -13.97 6.61 -6.57
CA THR A 36 -13.35 7.95 -6.63
C THR A 36 -12.41 8.07 -7.82
N SER A 37 -12.01 9.31 -8.17
CA SER A 37 -10.99 9.55 -9.21
C SER A 37 -9.66 8.82 -8.91
N ARG A 38 -9.23 8.79 -7.65
CA ARG A 38 -8.04 8.04 -7.23
C ARG A 38 -8.22 6.52 -7.37
N GLY A 39 -9.44 6.03 -7.10
CA GLY A 39 -9.77 4.62 -7.32
C GLY A 39 -9.68 4.25 -8.81
N ARG A 40 -10.13 5.14 -9.71
CA ARG A 40 -9.96 4.94 -11.17
C ARG A 40 -8.48 4.88 -11.55
N GLN A 41 -7.67 5.84 -11.08
CA GLN A 41 -6.23 5.84 -11.33
C GLN A 41 -5.53 4.57 -10.83
N LEU A 42 -5.92 4.06 -9.66
CA LEU A 42 -5.40 2.78 -9.16
C LEU A 42 -5.81 1.62 -10.07
N ASN A 43 -7.04 1.61 -10.55
CA ASN A 43 -7.51 0.61 -11.50
C ASN A 43 -6.70 0.65 -12.81
N GLU A 44 -6.54 1.83 -13.37
CA GLU A 44 -5.73 2.05 -14.56
C GLU A 44 -4.29 1.56 -14.38
N LEU A 45 -3.65 1.94 -13.26
CA LEU A 45 -2.31 1.46 -12.92
C LEU A 45 -2.27 -0.08 -12.86
N CYS A 46 -3.23 -0.71 -12.20
CA CYS A 46 -3.25 -2.17 -12.10
C CYS A 46 -3.43 -2.85 -13.46
N ILE A 47 -4.27 -2.29 -14.33
CA ILE A 47 -4.43 -2.79 -15.70
C ILE A 47 -3.12 -2.63 -16.48
N GLN A 48 -2.53 -1.43 -16.46
CA GLN A 48 -1.30 -1.12 -17.15
C GLN A 48 -0.11 -1.99 -16.74
N MET A 49 -0.02 -2.33 -15.48
CA MET A 49 1.10 -3.09 -14.91
C MET A 49 0.82 -4.59 -14.77
N GLY A 50 -0.31 -5.09 -15.26
CA GLY A 50 -0.70 -6.49 -15.09
C GLY A 50 -0.87 -6.90 -13.62
N LEU A 51 -1.26 -5.96 -12.76
CA LEU A 51 -1.44 -6.19 -11.33
C LEU A 51 -2.86 -6.65 -11.00
N ARG A 52 -3.00 -7.35 -9.88
CA ARG A 52 -4.28 -7.89 -9.39
C ARG A 52 -4.49 -7.52 -7.94
N ILE A 53 -5.67 -6.96 -7.64
CA ILE A 53 -6.12 -6.73 -6.26
C ILE A 53 -6.71 -8.03 -5.72
N LEU A 54 -6.24 -8.47 -4.55
CA LEU A 54 -6.68 -9.72 -3.93
C LEU A 54 -8.01 -9.58 -3.18
N ASN A 55 -8.24 -8.43 -2.61
CA ASN A 55 -9.45 -8.14 -1.85
C ASN A 55 -10.71 -8.37 -2.69
N GLY A 56 -11.70 -9.03 -2.09
CA GLY A 56 -12.97 -9.33 -2.73
C GLY A 56 -12.96 -10.51 -3.70
N ARG A 57 -11.87 -11.30 -3.74
CA ARG A 57 -11.71 -12.44 -4.66
C ARG A 57 -11.42 -13.76 -3.95
N PHE A 58 -10.69 -13.72 -2.84
CA PHE A 58 -10.20 -14.90 -2.15
C PHE A 58 -11.10 -15.32 -1.00
N PHE A 59 -11.01 -16.58 -0.61
CA PHE A 59 -11.85 -17.20 0.41
C PHE A 59 -11.94 -16.41 1.71
N GLY A 60 -10.87 -15.80 2.19
CA GLY A 60 -10.87 -15.00 3.42
C GLY A 60 -11.45 -13.58 3.27
N ASP A 61 -11.77 -13.16 2.05
CA ASP A 61 -12.51 -11.92 1.74
C ASP A 61 -13.20 -12.02 0.37
N SER A 62 -14.15 -12.94 0.25
CA SER A 62 -14.90 -13.14 -1.00
C SER A 62 -15.95 -12.05 -1.26
N LEU A 63 -16.24 -11.19 -0.29
CA LEU A 63 -17.26 -10.15 -0.37
C LEU A 63 -16.69 -8.74 -0.53
N GLY A 64 -15.37 -8.56 -0.44
CA GLY A 64 -14.74 -7.25 -0.49
C GLY A 64 -15.15 -6.35 0.66
N GLN A 65 -14.81 -6.76 1.88
CA GLN A 65 -15.23 -6.07 3.08
C GLN A 65 -14.51 -4.74 3.27
N PHE A 66 -15.19 -3.77 3.88
CA PHE A 66 -14.56 -2.52 4.29
C PHE A 66 -13.31 -2.78 5.14
N THR A 67 -12.26 -2.03 4.91
CA THR A 67 -10.99 -2.15 5.61
C THR A 67 -10.74 -1.03 6.59
N SER A 68 -11.39 0.13 6.43
CA SER A 68 -11.31 1.27 7.33
C SER A 68 -12.69 1.66 7.85
N TYR A 69 -12.74 2.05 9.14
CA TYR A 69 -13.93 2.47 9.85
C TYR A 69 -13.66 3.81 10.54
N GLN A 70 -14.35 4.85 10.08
CA GLN A 70 -14.28 6.20 10.62
C GLN A 70 -15.62 6.55 11.28
N TYR A 71 -15.64 7.60 12.09
CA TYR A 71 -16.89 8.06 12.71
C TYR A 71 -17.96 8.48 11.68
N ASN A 72 -17.53 8.89 10.48
CA ASN A 72 -18.38 9.34 9.39
C ASN A 72 -18.65 8.25 8.33
N GLY A 73 -18.21 7.01 8.54
CA GLY A 73 -18.47 5.91 7.63
C GLY A 73 -17.36 4.87 7.53
N SER A 74 -17.57 3.96 6.60
CA SER A 74 -16.63 2.88 6.32
C SER A 74 -16.19 2.94 4.88
N SER A 75 -14.93 2.57 4.61
CA SER A 75 -14.35 2.62 3.28
C SER A 75 -13.44 1.41 3.02
N PHE A 76 -13.19 1.18 1.74
CA PHE A 76 -12.31 0.15 1.25
C PHE A 76 -11.05 0.80 0.70
N ILE A 77 -10.02 0.93 1.52
CA ILE A 77 -8.81 1.70 1.20
C ILE A 77 -7.49 0.93 1.36
N ASP A 78 -7.52 -0.21 2.02
CA ASP A 78 -6.34 -1.04 2.21
C ASP A 78 -6.39 -2.22 1.25
N TYR A 79 -5.39 -2.33 0.37
CA TYR A 79 -5.33 -3.31 -0.69
C TYR A 79 -4.09 -4.20 -0.57
N PHE A 80 -4.25 -5.48 -0.92
CA PHE A 80 -3.13 -6.30 -1.37
C PHE A 80 -3.14 -6.38 -2.89
N ILE A 81 -2.04 -5.98 -3.48
CA ILE A 81 -1.86 -5.93 -4.94
C ILE A 81 -0.66 -6.79 -5.29
N VAL A 82 -0.82 -7.68 -6.23
CA VAL A 82 0.22 -8.62 -6.68
C VAL A 82 0.28 -8.66 -8.20
N SER A 83 1.41 -9.11 -8.74
CA SER A 83 1.47 -9.45 -10.17
C SER A 83 0.65 -10.70 -10.45
N GLU A 84 0.13 -10.81 -11.67
CA GLU A 84 -0.64 -11.98 -12.09
C GLU A 84 0.13 -13.29 -11.88
N SER A 85 1.44 -13.28 -12.16
CA SER A 85 2.31 -14.44 -11.99
C SER A 85 2.40 -14.98 -10.56
N LEU A 86 2.07 -14.18 -9.56
CA LEU A 86 2.09 -14.58 -8.15
C LEU A 86 0.75 -15.15 -7.66
N LEU A 87 -0.32 -15.05 -8.44
CA LEU A 87 -1.65 -15.48 -8.01
C LEU A 87 -1.71 -16.94 -7.61
N ASP A 88 -1.08 -17.82 -8.38
CA ASP A 88 -1.05 -19.27 -8.11
C ASP A 88 -0.26 -19.61 -6.84
N ASN A 89 0.59 -18.70 -6.39
CA ASN A 89 1.39 -18.86 -5.18
C ASN A 89 0.70 -18.35 -3.91
N ILE A 90 -0.49 -17.74 -4.02
CA ILE A 90 -1.22 -17.23 -2.87
C ILE A 90 -2.05 -18.36 -2.28
N SER A 91 -1.63 -18.86 -1.13
CA SER A 91 -2.34 -19.91 -0.41
C SER A 91 -3.41 -19.37 0.53
N PHE A 92 -3.32 -18.11 0.90
CA PHE A 92 -4.24 -17.52 1.87
C PHE A 92 -4.27 -16.00 1.76
N PHE A 93 -5.49 -15.44 1.81
CA PHE A 93 -5.74 -14.02 1.99
C PHE A 93 -6.94 -13.83 2.91
N LYS A 94 -6.86 -12.89 3.85
CA LYS A 94 -7.95 -12.65 4.80
C LYS A 94 -8.02 -11.20 5.26
N VAL A 95 -9.22 -10.66 5.26
CA VAL A 95 -9.59 -9.45 6.01
C VAL A 95 -10.14 -9.89 7.36
N HIS A 96 -9.44 -9.52 8.44
CA HIS A 96 -9.80 -9.92 9.81
C HIS A 96 -11.00 -9.14 10.34
N LYS A 97 -11.55 -9.59 11.46
CA LYS A 97 -12.61 -8.85 12.17
C LYS A 97 -12.08 -7.48 12.62
N PHE A 98 -12.96 -6.50 12.60
CA PHE A 98 -12.65 -5.17 13.11
C PHE A 98 -12.41 -5.20 14.63
N ASN A 99 -11.38 -4.51 15.08
CA ASN A 99 -11.08 -4.31 16.49
C ASN A 99 -10.77 -2.82 16.74
N GLY A 100 -11.81 -2.06 17.07
CA GLY A 100 -11.73 -0.62 17.30
C GLY A 100 -10.87 -0.18 18.48
N LEU A 101 -10.48 -1.11 19.38
CA LEU A 101 -9.56 -0.82 20.46
C LEU A 101 -8.10 -0.70 20.00
N MET A 102 -7.79 -1.34 18.86
CA MET A 102 -6.42 -1.37 18.34
C MET A 102 -6.22 -0.39 17.18
N SER A 103 -7.21 -0.26 16.31
CA SER A 103 -7.09 0.56 15.11
C SER A 103 -8.47 0.81 14.49
N ASN A 104 -8.58 1.90 13.75
CA ASN A 104 -9.72 2.17 12.87
C ASN A 104 -9.61 1.41 11.52
N HIS A 105 -8.53 0.65 11.31
CA HIS A 105 -8.36 -0.25 10.17
C HIS A 105 -8.50 -1.71 10.58
N ARG A 106 -8.96 -2.55 9.67
CA ARG A 106 -8.89 -4.01 9.81
C ARG A 106 -7.50 -4.50 9.45
N LYS A 107 -7.04 -5.48 10.21
CA LYS A 107 -5.85 -6.24 9.83
C LYS A 107 -6.15 -7.03 8.56
N ILE A 108 -5.26 -6.96 7.58
CA ILE A 108 -5.24 -7.86 6.42
C ILE A 108 -4.00 -8.73 6.48
N SER A 109 -4.13 -9.98 6.06
CA SER A 109 -3.03 -10.95 6.01
C SER A 109 -3.07 -11.74 4.71
N MET A 110 -1.88 -12.04 4.22
CA MET A 110 -1.68 -12.88 3.04
C MET A 110 -0.56 -13.88 3.34
N MET A 111 -0.68 -15.08 2.79
CA MET A 111 0.37 -16.08 2.78
C MET A 111 0.74 -16.42 1.35
N LEU A 112 2.01 -16.30 1.06
CA LEU A 112 2.58 -16.58 -0.25
C LEU A 112 3.45 -17.85 -0.14
N ASN A 113 3.18 -18.84 -0.99
CA ASN A 113 4.05 -20.00 -1.14
C ASN A 113 5.14 -19.65 -2.15
N ILE A 114 6.32 -19.34 -1.65
CA ILE A 114 7.47 -19.05 -2.51
C ILE A 114 8.47 -20.19 -2.30
N ASN A 115 8.72 -20.95 -3.36
CA ASN A 115 9.85 -21.91 -3.39
C ASN A 115 11.14 -21.12 -3.65
N CYS A 116 11.55 -20.29 -2.70
CA CYS A 116 12.86 -19.66 -2.76
C CYS A 116 13.77 -20.32 -1.71
N PHE A 117 14.93 -20.76 -2.16
CA PHE A 117 16.02 -21.08 -1.23
C PHE A 117 16.51 -19.77 -0.65
N ILE A 118 15.98 -19.41 0.53
CA ILE A 118 16.57 -18.30 1.27
C ILE A 118 17.94 -18.80 1.74
N HIS A 119 18.99 -18.34 1.12
CA HIS A 119 20.32 -18.47 1.68
C HIS A 119 20.32 -17.61 2.95
N VAL A 120 20.04 -18.24 4.08
CA VAL A 120 20.15 -17.59 5.38
C VAL A 120 21.65 -17.42 5.65
N SER A 121 22.25 -16.40 5.08
CA SER A 121 23.48 -15.86 5.62
C SER A 121 23.14 -15.40 7.03
N ASN A 122 23.68 -16.07 8.06
CA ASN A 122 23.50 -15.85 9.49
C ASN A 122 22.55 -14.70 9.82
N PRO A 123 21.39 -14.96 10.44
CA PRO A 123 20.47 -13.90 10.78
C PRO A 123 21.25 -12.94 11.71
N LYS A 124 21.72 -11.83 11.19
CA LYS A 124 21.98 -10.71 12.07
C LYS A 124 20.66 -10.49 12.76
N LEU A 125 20.62 -10.78 14.07
CA LEU A 125 19.46 -10.42 14.88
C LEU A 125 19.12 -8.96 14.50
N HIS A 126 18.06 -8.76 13.75
CA HIS A 126 17.50 -7.45 13.56
C HIS A 126 16.99 -7.04 14.95
N ILE A 127 17.84 -6.34 15.68
CA ILE A 127 17.40 -5.60 16.84
C ILE A 127 16.45 -4.57 16.24
N PHE A 128 15.14 -4.85 16.36
CA PHE A 128 14.15 -3.85 15.98
C PHE A 128 14.48 -2.60 16.82
N PRO A 129 14.63 -1.45 16.17
CA PRO A 129 14.83 -0.22 16.93
C PRO A 129 13.71 -0.11 17.94
N ASP A 130 14.06 0.30 19.16
CA ASP A 130 13.10 0.50 20.24
C ASP A 130 11.93 1.35 19.69
N ARG A 131 10.72 0.85 19.87
CA ARG A 131 9.55 1.60 19.44
C ARG A 131 9.48 2.88 20.23
N TYR A 132 9.60 4.01 19.55
CA TYR A 132 9.38 5.30 20.17
C TYR A 132 7.95 5.34 20.73
N LYS A 133 7.84 5.35 22.04
CA LYS A 133 6.56 5.61 22.72
C LYS A 133 6.34 7.09 22.72
N TRP A 134 5.35 7.54 21.96
CA TRP A 134 4.98 8.93 21.91
C TRP A 134 4.24 9.31 23.19
N GLY A 135 4.87 10.08 24.08
CA GLY A 135 4.30 10.58 25.34
C GLY A 135 4.12 12.10 25.32
N ILE A 136 3.56 12.65 26.38
CA ILE A 136 3.33 14.12 26.50
C ILE A 136 4.65 14.88 26.35
N GLU A 137 5.72 14.38 26.96
CA GLU A 137 7.05 15.00 26.86
C GLU A 137 7.66 14.88 25.45
N SER A 138 7.29 13.85 24.70
CA SER A 138 7.79 13.64 23.34
C SER A 138 7.37 14.77 22.40
N VAL A 139 6.18 15.35 22.60
CA VAL A 139 5.69 16.49 21.80
C VAL A 139 6.55 17.72 22.02
N THR A 140 6.88 18.00 23.27
CA THR A 140 7.71 19.15 23.65
C THR A 140 9.14 18.97 23.12
N ASN A 141 9.73 17.81 23.34
CA ASN A 141 11.07 17.49 22.86
C ASN A 141 11.16 17.56 21.33
N PHE A 142 10.16 17.02 20.62
CA PHE A 142 10.08 17.07 19.16
C PHE A 142 10.03 18.52 18.66
N ARG A 143 9.19 19.37 19.27
CA ARG A 143 9.14 20.78 18.91
C ARG A 143 10.48 21.49 19.16
N THR A 144 11.11 21.26 20.31
CA THR A 144 12.42 21.84 20.64
C THR A 144 13.47 21.44 19.60
N VAL A 145 13.49 20.19 19.18
CA VAL A 145 14.41 19.70 18.14
C VAL A 145 14.10 20.36 16.79
N LEU A 146 12.83 20.43 16.38
CA LEU A 146 12.44 21.08 15.12
C LEU A 146 12.79 22.57 15.10
N GLU A 147 12.68 23.26 16.24
CA GLU A 147 12.98 24.68 16.38
C GLU A 147 14.48 24.96 16.54
N SER A 148 15.28 23.92 16.73
CA SER A 148 16.71 24.07 16.91
C SER A 148 17.38 24.66 15.66
N ASN A 149 18.45 25.40 15.88
CA ASN A 149 19.21 26.01 14.76
C ASN A 149 19.77 24.96 13.81
N ASN A 150 20.22 23.81 14.33
CA ASN A 150 20.73 22.72 13.52
C ASN A 150 19.67 22.18 12.57
N THR A 151 18.46 21.90 13.06
CA THR A 151 17.38 21.39 12.20
C THR A 151 16.97 22.43 11.16
N LYS A 152 16.84 23.69 11.52
CA LYS A 152 16.54 24.78 10.59
C LYS A 152 17.61 24.91 9.52
N GLN A 153 18.87 24.79 9.89
CA GLN A 153 19.99 24.83 8.93
C GLN A 153 19.92 23.64 7.97
N SER A 154 19.71 22.41 8.49
CA SER A 154 19.59 21.22 7.64
C SER A 154 18.41 21.31 6.66
N ILE A 155 17.27 21.87 7.10
CA ILE A 155 16.11 22.09 6.23
C ILE A 155 16.48 23.09 5.12
N THR A 156 17.13 24.20 5.46
CA THR A 156 17.54 25.22 4.49
C THR A 156 18.55 24.67 3.48
N GLU A 157 19.49 23.86 3.94
CA GLU A 157 20.46 23.18 3.07
C GLU A 157 19.78 22.20 2.12
N PHE A 158 18.80 21.43 2.63
CA PHE A 158 18.00 20.52 1.83
C PHE A 158 17.15 21.26 0.77
N GLU A 159 16.46 22.33 1.17
CA GLU A 159 15.68 23.17 0.24
C GLU A 159 16.57 23.76 -0.86
N LYS A 160 17.79 24.20 -0.51
CA LYS A 160 18.76 24.68 -1.47
C LYS A 160 19.19 23.57 -2.44
N LEU A 161 19.48 22.37 -1.92
CA LEU A 161 19.85 21.21 -2.74
C LEU A 161 18.75 20.88 -3.77
N ILE A 162 17.49 20.87 -3.32
CA ILE A 162 16.34 20.61 -4.21
C ILE A 162 16.19 21.70 -5.26
N SER A 163 16.41 22.98 -4.90
CA SER A 163 16.28 24.11 -5.84
C SER A 163 17.40 24.12 -6.88
N ASP A 164 18.59 23.69 -6.49
CA ASP A 164 19.77 23.68 -7.36
C ASP A 164 19.86 22.41 -8.24
N THR A 165 19.16 21.32 -7.85
CA THR A 165 19.18 20.03 -8.55
C THR A 165 17.80 19.73 -9.16
N LYS A 166 17.72 19.61 -10.49
CA LYS A 166 16.47 19.21 -11.18
C LYS A 166 15.98 17.80 -10.80
N SER A 167 16.86 16.98 -10.24
CA SER A 167 16.55 15.64 -9.71
C SER A 167 17.66 15.27 -8.72
N PRO A 168 17.45 15.39 -7.39
CA PRO A 168 18.43 14.95 -6.40
C PRO A 168 18.69 13.45 -6.57
N THR A 169 19.95 13.05 -6.52
CA THR A 169 20.35 11.65 -6.56
C THR A 169 20.17 11.02 -5.17
N GLU A 170 20.09 9.69 -5.12
CA GLU A 170 19.97 8.94 -3.87
C GLU A 170 21.13 9.26 -2.90
N ASN A 171 22.33 9.47 -3.42
CA ASN A 171 23.52 9.86 -2.67
C ASN A 171 23.41 11.27 -2.04
N ASP A 172 22.70 12.19 -2.67
CA ASP A 172 22.50 13.55 -2.13
C ASP A 172 21.59 13.53 -0.90
N ILE A 173 20.68 12.57 -0.83
CA ILE A 173 19.76 12.39 0.29
C ILE A 173 20.45 11.68 1.47
N GLU A 174 21.28 10.67 1.21
CA GLU A 174 22.02 9.93 2.24
C GLU A 174 23.04 10.79 3.00
N ASN A 175 23.59 11.81 2.37
CA ASN A 175 24.56 12.73 3.01
C ASN A 175 23.92 13.78 3.91
N LEU A 176 22.57 13.86 3.97
CA LEU A 176 21.82 14.82 4.79
C LEU A 176 21.24 14.20 6.07
N VAL A 177 21.41 12.89 6.30
CA VAL A 177 20.98 12.14 7.46
C VAL A 177 22.18 11.84 8.35
#